data_44129e643fc0d482763a6ef29e475d91
#
_entry.id   44129e643fc0d482763a6ef29e475d91
#
_cell.length_a   1.000
_cell.length_b   1.000
_cell.length_c   1.000
_cell.angle_alpha   90.00
_cell.angle_beta   90.00
_cell.angle_gamma   90.00
#
_symmetry.space_group_name_H-M   'P 1'
#
loop_
_entity.id
_entity.type
_entity.pdbx_description
1 polymer ?
#
loop_
_entity_poly.entity_id
_entity_poly.type
_entity_poly.pdbx_seq_one_letter_code
_entity_poly.pdbx_strand_id
1 'polypeptide(L)'
;IRDPLSGRAYVYGAMRVTGAADPLKPVSETIKGKLPQRTIVTTAAAGYSSYGNQIGLATGIVDEIYHPGYAAKRMEIGAVVAAAPQENVRRERPDPGDIVILLGGSTGRDGCGGATGSSKSHTADSLETCGAEVQKGNAPEERKLQRLFRNPTVSRMIKRCNDFGAGGVSVAIGE
;
A
#
# COMPACT_ATOMS: atom_id res chain seq x y z
N ILE A 1 -1.89 -0.89 4.92
CA ILE A 1 -3.10 -1.47 5.56
C ILE A 1 -3.24 -2.95 5.26
N ARG A 2 -2.87 -3.41 4.06
CA ARG A 2 -3.07 -4.81 3.67
C ARG A 2 -2.30 -5.79 4.53
N ASP A 3 -1.09 -5.47 4.96
CA ASP A 3 -0.30 -6.34 5.82
C ASP A 3 -1.02 -6.67 7.14
N PRO A 4 -1.51 -5.69 7.93
CA PRO A 4 -2.32 -5.98 9.10
C PRO A 4 -3.62 -6.72 8.78
N LEU A 5 -4.27 -6.40 7.63
CA LEU A 5 -5.45 -7.12 7.18
C LEU A 5 -5.15 -8.60 6.92
N SER A 6 -3.99 -8.92 6.34
CA SER A 6 -3.58 -10.31 6.15
C SER A 6 -3.46 -11.05 7.49
N GLY A 7 -3.10 -10.34 8.55
CA GLY A 7 -3.17 -10.82 9.92
C GLY A 7 -4.58 -10.87 10.54
N ARG A 8 -5.62 -10.50 9.77
CA ARG A 8 -7.01 -10.31 10.24
C ARG A 8 -7.10 -9.28 11.37
N ALA A 9 -6.10 -8.39 11.45
CA ALA A 9 -6.11 -7.30 12.40
C ALA A 9 -6.93 -6.12 11.89
N TYR A 10 -7.63 -5.46 12.79
CA TYR A 10 -8.35 -4.25 12.51
C TYR A 10 -7.41 -3.05 12.66
N VAL A 11 -7.21 -2.32 11.58
CA VAL A 11 -6.42 -1.09 11.56
C VAL A 11 -7.30 0.07 12.02
N TYR A 12 -6.87 0.80 13.03
CA TYR A 12 -7.60 1.94 13.60
C TYR A 12 -6.82 3.26 13.59
N GLY A 13 -5.58 3.24 13.20
CA GLY A 13 -4.76 4.43 13.06
C GLY A 13 -3.66 4.27 12.02
N ALA A 14 -3.34 5.35 11.34
CA ALA A 14 -2.23 5.44 10.41
C ALA A 14 -1.41 6.70 10.66
N MET A 15 -0.14 6.64 10.35
CA MET A 15 0.80 7.76 10.41
C MET A 15 1.64 7.80 9.15
N ARG A 16 2.08 8.97 8.78
CA ARG A 16 2.91 9.17 7.61
C ARG A 16 3.98 10.23 7.85
N VAL A 17 5.21 9.92 7.49
CA VAL A 17 6.30 10.88 7.41
C VAL A 17 6.85 10.86 6.00
N THR A 18 6.92 12.01 5.37
CA THR A 18 7.34 12.15 3.98
C THR A 18 8.47 13.16 3.87
N GLY A 19 9.27 13.03 2.82
CA GLY A 19 10.36 13.96 2.53
C GLY A 19 10.32 14.44 1.08
N ALA A 20 10.39 15.74 0.89
CA ALA A 20 10.44 16.40 -0.41
C ALA A 20 11.51 17.48 -0.42
N ALA A 21 11.89 17.95 -1.60
CA ALA A 21 12.65 19.19 -1.70
C ALA A 21 11.70 20.39 -1.61
N ASP A 22 12.25 21.59 -1.65
CA ASP A 22 11.50 22.83 -1.49
C ASP A 22 10.33 22.95 -2.51
N PRO A 23 9.06 22.93 -2.05
CA PRO A 23 7.90 23.04 -2.94
C PRO A 23 7.70 24.45 -3.53
N LEU A 24 8.40 25.45 -3.00
CA LEU A 24 8.34 26.82 -3.50
C LEU A 24 9.32 27.07 -4.65
N LYS A 25 10.17 26.10 -4.95
CA LYS A 25 11.13 26.19 -6.03
C LYS A 25 10.44 26.40 -7.39
N PRO A 26 10.90 27.34 -8.23
CA PRO A 26 10.31 27.57 -9.54
C PRO A 26 10.29 26.30 -10.41
N VAL A 27 9.23 26.14 -11.20
CA VAL A 27 9.08 24.98 -12.10
C VAL A 27 10.25 24.89 -13.09
N SER A 28 10.80 26.03 -13.52
CA SER A 28 11.96 26.10 -14.41
C SER A 28 13.24 25.47 -13.83
N GLU A 29 13.30 25.31 -12.51
CA GLU A 29 14.43 24.67 -11.81
C GLU A 29 14.18 23.18 -11.51
N THR A 30 13.11 22.62 -12.05
CA THR A 30 12.82 21.20 -11.88
C THR A 30 13.88 20.34 -12.59
N ILE A 31 14.36 19.30 -11.91
CA ILE A 31 15.30 18.34 -12.50
C ILE A 31 14.65 17.73 -13.75
N LYS A 32 15.42 17.69 -14.84
CA LYS A 32 14.94 17.13 -16.12
C LYS A 32 14.39 15.71 -15.93
N GLY A 33 13.21 15.45 -16.44
CA GLY A 33 12.53 14.15 -16.32
C GLY A 33 11.87 13.90 -14.96
N LYS A 34 11.79 14.88 -14.07
CA LYS A 34 11.09 14.79 -12.79
C LYS A 34 9.90 15.74 -12.75
N LEU A 35 8.99 15.47 -11.83
CA LEU A 35 7.87 16.37 -11.54
C LEU A 35 8.32 17.53 -10.64
N PRO A 36 7.70 18.71 -10.78
CA PRO A 36 7.92 19.82 -9.84
C PRO A 36 7.60 19.40 -8.40
N GLN A 37 8.41 19.87 -7.45
CA GLN A 37 8.24 19.51 -6.03
C GLN A 37 6.86 19.88 -5.49
N ARG A 38 6.34 21.05 -5.88
CA ARG A 38 4.98 21.45 -5.50
C ARG A 38 3.91 20.46 -5.98
N THR A 39 4.04 19.97 -7.20
CA THR A 39 3.11 18.98 -7.75
C THR A 39 3.17 17.68 -6.94
N ILE A 40 4.37 17.22 -6.63
CA ILE A 40 4.57 15.98 -5.84
C ILE A 40 3.92 16.12 -4.46
N VAL A 41 4.22 17.21 -3.74
CA VAL A 41 3.73 17.45 -2.37
C VAL A 41 2.20 17.52 -2.33
N THR A 42 1.60 18.34 -3.17
CA THR A 42 0.14 18.53 -3.18
C THR A 42 -0.59 17.28 -3.64
N THR A 43 -0.08 16.57 -4.62
CA THR A 43 -0.70 15.33 -5.13
C THR A 43 -0.60 14.21 -4.10
N ALA A 44 0.53 14.08 -3.40
CA ALA A 44 0.69 13.09 -2.35
C ALA A 44 -0.28 13.34 -1.20
N ALA A 45 -0.41 14.59 -0.75
CA ALA A 45 -1.37 14.95 0.33
C ALA A 45 -2.81 14.62 -0.07
N ALA A 46 -3.21 14.93 -1.32
CA ALA A 46 -4.52 14.59 -1.85
C ALA A 46 -4.74 13.07 -1.89
N GLY A 47 -3.71 12.32 -2.28
CA GLY A 47 -3.75 10.85 -2.30
C GLY A 47 -3.98 10.23 -0.93
N TYR A 48 -3.30 10.71 0.10
CA TYR A 48 -3.48 10.21 1.48
C TYR A 48 -4.87 10.51 2.00
N SER A 49 -5.34 11.73 1.80
CA SER A 49 -6.69 12.14 2.18
C SER A 49 -7.75 11.29 1.50
N SER A 50 -7.64 11.11 0.20
CA SER A 50 -8.57 10.29 -0.58
C SER A 50 -8.61 8.84 -0.09
N TYR A 51 -7.45 8.23 0.11
CA TYR A 51 -7.35 6.86 0.59
C TYR A 51 -7.93 6.68 1.99
N GLY A 52 -7.53 7.53 2.92
CA GLY A 52 -8.04 7.50 4.30
C GLY A 52 -9.56 7.66 4.38
N ASN A 53 -10.12 8.60 3.60
CA ASN A 53 -11.55 8.82 3.55
C ASN A 53 -12.32 7.62 2.97
N GLN A 54 -11.82 7.01 1.91
CA GLN A 54 -12.48 5.87 1.27
C GLN A 54 -12.44 4.61 2.16
N ILE A 55 -11.34 4.38 2.85
CA ILE A 55 -11.23 3.22 3.74
C ILE A 55 -11.84 3.48 5.13
N GLY A 56 -12.10 4.73 5.45
CA GLY A 56 -12.65 5.13 6.75
C GLY A 56 -11.64 4.96 7.89
N LEU A 57 -10.39 5.34 7.66
CA LEU A 57 -9.28 5.23 8.59
C LEU A 57 -8.72 6.59 8.94
N ALA A 58 -8.59 6.86 10.23
CA ALA A 58 -7.93 8.08 10.69
C ALA A 58 -6.44 8.05 10.36
N THR A 59 -5.94 9.12 9.72
CA THR A 59 -4.51 9.39 9.62
C THR A 59 -4.15 10.39 10.71
N GLY A 60 -3.60 9.88 11.81
CA GLY A 60 -3.41 10.67 13.04
C GLY A 60 -2.24 11.65 12.97
N ILE A 61 -1.21 11.29 12.24
CA ILE A 61 -0.02 12.13 12.02
C ILE A 61 0.33 12.09 10.54
N VAL A 62 0.47 13.28 9.95
CA VAL A 62 1.06 13.46 8.61
C VAL A 62 2.08 14.58 8.75
N ASP A 63 3.33 14.26 8.56
CA ASP A 63 4.44 15.21 8.66
C ASP A 63 5.29 15.17 7.40
N GLU A 64 5.83 16.31 6.98
CA GLU A 64 6.67 16.39 5.80
C GLU A 64 7.94 17.17 6.09
N ILE A 65 9.07 16.56 5.81
CA ILE A 65 10.41 17.12 5.99
C ILE A 65 10.90 17.62 4.64
N TYR A 66 11.41 18.85 4.62
CA TYR A 66 11.98 19.45 3.41
C TYR A 66 13.51 19.43 3.44
N HIS A 67 14.11 18.81 2.43
CA HIS A 67 15.56 18.76 2.28
C HIS A 67 15.92 18.60 0.79
N PRO A 68 16.93 19.32 0.26
CA PRO A 68 17.30 19.25 -1.16
C PRO A 68 17.69 17.84 -1.63
N GLY A 69 18.15 16.97 -0.74
CA GLY A 69 18.45 15.59 -1.05
C GLY A 69 17.27 14.76 -1.54
N TYR A 70 16.03 15.21 -1.29
CA TYR A 70 14.80 14.55 -1.78
C TYR A 70 14.34 15.03 -3.16
N ALA A 71 15.08 15.93 -3.81
CA ALA A 71 14.69 16.47 -5.11
C ALA A 71 14.58 15.39 -6.21
N ALA A 72 15.48 14.42 -6.19
CA ALA A 72 15.50 13.34 -7.19
C ALA A 72 14.54 12.21 -6.86
N LYS A 73 14.30 11.93 -5.58
CA LYS A 73 13.43 10.88 -5.10
C LYS A 73 12.81 11.25 -3.76
N ARG A 74 11.48 11.30 -3.74
CA ARG A 74 10.70 11.54 -2.53
C ARG A 74 10.89 10.40 -1.54
N MET A 75 10.99 10.73 -0.26
CA MET A 75 10.90 9.77 0.83
C MET A 75 9.44 9.57 1.25
N GLU A 76 9.04 8.35 1.48
CA GLU A 76 7.75 8.05 2.08
C GLU A 76 7.88 6.93 3.11
N ILE A 77 7.46 7.21 4.33
CA ILE A 77 7.39 6.25 5.42
C ILE A 77 5.95 6.24 5.95
N GLY A 78 5.39 5.06 6.11
CA GLY A 78 4.09 4.89 6.71
C GLY A 78 4.16 3.91 7.88
N ALA A 79 3.31 4.14 8.87
CA ALA A 79 3.07 3.19 9.96
C ALA A 79 1.57 3.07 10.19
N VAL A 80 1.14 1.89 10.59
CA VAL A 80 -0.25 1.63 10.96
C VAL A 80 -0.30 0.93 12.31
N VAL A 81 -1.36 1.21 13.06
CA VAL A 81 -1.65 0.57 14.33
C VAL A 81 -2.91 -0.26 14.19
N ALA A 82 -2.80 -1.54 14.46
CA ALA A 82 -3.87 -2.50 14.31
C ALA A 82 -3.90 -3.50 15.46
N ALA A 83 -5.06 -4.08 15.72
CA ALA A 83 -5.22 -5.11 16.72
C ALA A 83 -6.24 -6.16 16.27
N ALA A 84 -6.10 -7.37 16.80
CA ALA A 84 -7.07 -8.45 16.67
C ALA A 84 -7.21 -9.17 18.02
N PRO A 85 -8.37 -9.73 18.36
CA PRO A 85 -8.47 -10.64 19.47
C PRO A 85 -7.54 -11.83 19.26
N GLN A 86 -6.81 -12.21 20.30
CA GLN A 86 -5.79 -13.25 20.21
C GLN A 86 -6.36 -14.59 19.73
N GLU A 87 -7.56 -14.91 20.15
CA GLU A 87 -8.25 -16.13 19.75
C GLU A 87 -8.67 -16.20 18.28
N ASN A 88 -8.63 -15.08 17.57
CA ASN A 88 -8.90 -15.00 16.13
C ASN A 88 -7.65 -15.13 15.28
N VAL A 89 -6.47 -15.10 15.91
CA VAL A 89 -5.18 -15.17 15.19
C VAL A 89 -4.85 -16.62 14.89
N ARG A 90 -4.89 -17.00 13.61
CA ARG A 90 -4.44 -18.31 13.12
C ARG A 90 -3.29 -18.12 12.15
N ARG A 91 -2.24 -18.89 12.30
CA ARG A 91 -1.06 -18.94 11.43
C ARG A 91 -0.66 -20.40 11.22
N GLU A 92 -1.53 -21.13 10.55
CA GLU A 92 -1.36 -22.54 10.27
C GLU A 92 -0.78 -22.75 8.88
N ARG A 93 -0.12 -23.88 8.69
CA ARG A 93 0.29 -24.30 7.36
C ARG A 93 -0.94 -24.85 6.63
N PRO A 94 -1.15 -24.45 5.37
CA PRO A 94 -2.19 -25.06 4.55
C PRO A 94 -1.94 -26.55 4.32
N ASP A 95 -3.01 -27.32 4.26
CA ASP A 95 -2.99 -28.76 3.99
C ASP A 95 -3.51 -29.04 2.58
N PRO A 96 -3.14 -30.19 1.98
CA PRO A 96 -3.74 -30.65 0.74
C PRO A 96 -5.27 -30.74 0.87
N GLY A 97 -5.97 -30.09 -0.05
CA GLY A 97 -7.43 -29.99 -0.04
C GLY A 97 -7.98 -28.69 0.52
N ASP A 98 -7.15 -27.84 1.09
CA ASP A 98 -7.57 -26.48 1.47
C ASP A 98 -7.89 -25.65 0.23
N ILE A 99 -8.85 -24.74 0.39
CA ILE A 99 -9.30 -23.85 -0.69
C ILE A 99 -8.53 -22.55 -0.63
N VAL A 100 -7.96 -22.14 -1.77
CA VAL A 100 -7.32 -20.84 -1.94
C VAL A 100 -8.34 -19.86 -2.51
N ILE A 101 -8.54 -18.73 -1.84
CA ILE A 101 -9.50 -17.70 -2.24
C ILE A 101 -8.76 -16.38 -2.43
N LEU A 102 -8.89 -15.75 -3.60
CA LEU A 102 -8.45 -14.40 -3.85
C LEU A 102 -9.63 -13.44 -3.61
N LEU A 103 -9.49 -12.52 -2.66
CA LEU A 103 -10.50 -11.53 -2.31
C LEU A 103 -9.98 -10.12 -2.60
N GLY A 104 -10.81 -9.30 -3.21
CA GLY A 104 -10.51 -7.88 -3.41
C GLY A 104 -10.78 -7.38 -4.81
N GLY A 105 -10.22 -6.23 -5.13
CA GLY A 105 -10.31 -5.61 -6.45
C GLY A 105 -9.29 -6.19 -7.44
N SER A 106 -9.39 -5.72 -8.68
CA SER A 106 -8.43 -6.09 -9.73
C SER A 106 -7.03 -5.59 -9.39
N THR A 107 -6.04 -6.43 -9.65
CA THR A 107 -4.63 -6.09 -9.52
C THR A 107 -3.90 -6.22 -10.84
N GLY A 108 -2.64 -5.80 -10.91
CA GLY A 108 -1.80 -6.01 -12.08
C GLY A 108 -1.57 -7.50 -12.35
N ARG A 109 -1.28 -7.81 -13.61
CA ARG A 109 -1.06 -9.19 -14.08
C ARG A 109 0.10 -9.88 -13.36
N ASP A 110 1.17 -9.14 -13.14
CA ASP A 110 2.40 -9.61 -12.53
C ASP A 110 2.80 -8.72 -11.36
N GLY A 111 2.78 -9.25 -10.16
CA GLY A 111 3.26 -8.57 -8.97
C GLY A 111 4.77 -8.71 -8.74
N CYS A 112 5.43 -9.65 -9.44
CA CYS A 112 6.85 -9.94 -9.22
C CYS A 112 7.76 -8.76 -9.54
N GLY A 113 7.44 -7.99 -10.59
CA GLY A 113 8.18 -6.78 -10.95
C GLY A 113 7.90 -5.58 -10.06
N GLY A 114 6.83 -5.59 -9.27
CA GLY A 114 6.40 -4.43 -8.46
C GLY A 114 7.45 -3.97 -7.47
N ALA A 115 8.07 -4.87 -6.73
CA ALA A 115 9.13 -4.55 -5.78
C ALA A 115 10.39 -4.02 -6.48
N THR A 116 10.78 -4.62 -7.60
CA THR A 116 11.91 -4.18 -8.43
C THR A 116 11.62 -2.82 -9.08
N GLY A 117 10.42 -2.65 -9.63
CA GLY A 117 9.97 -1.40 -10.25
C GLY A 117 9.97 -0.22 -9.29
N SER A 118 9.56 -0.42 -8.02
CA SER A 118 9.56 0.63 -7.00
C SER A 118 10.97 1.14 -6.65
N SER A 119 11.99 0.32 -6.90
CA SER A 119 13.40 0.68 -6.64
C SER A 119 14.10 1.36 -7.82
N LYS A 120 13.47 1.40 -8.99
CA LYS A 120 14.03 2.05 -10.19
C LYS A 120 13.57 3.49 -10.32
N SER A 121 14.34 4.29 -11.06
CA SER A 121 13.90 5.62 -11.48
C SER A 121 12.78 5.49 -12.50
N HIS A 122 11.64 6.16 -12.25
CA HIS A 122 10.53 6.20 -13.18
C HIS A 122 10.76 7.27 -14.25
N THR A 123 10.43 6.92 -15.49
CA THR A 123 10.44 7.79 -16.67
C THR A 123 9.03 7.88 -17.24
N ALA A 124 8.83 8.72 -18.26
CA ALA A 124 7.53 8.83 -18.95
C ALA A 124 7.06 7.47 -19.50
N ASP A 125 8.00 6.63 -19.95
CA ASP A 125 7.71 5.31 -20.51
C ASP A 125 7.37 4.25 -19.44
N SER A 126 7.54 4.57 -18.17
CA SER A 126 7.28 3.63 -17.08
C SER A 126 5.82 3.18 -17.00
N LEU A 127 4.87 4.02 -17.42
CA LEU A 127 3.45 3.66 -17.49
C LEU A 127 3.18 2.56 -18.51
N GLU A 128 3.88 2.57 -19.62
CA GLU A 128 3.74 1.56 -20.67
C GLU A 128 4.47 0.27 -20.31
N THR A 129 5.67 0.36 -19.78
CA THR A 129 6.53 -0.79 -19.49
C THR A 129 6.18 -1.50 -18.18
N CYS A 130 5.71 -0.77 -17.16
CA CYS A 130 5.42 -1.31 -15.83
C CYS A 130 3.93 -1.31 -15.47
N GLY A 131 3.05 -0.96 -16.39
CA GLY A 131 1.62 -0.85 -16.12
C GLY A 131 0.96 -2.16 -15.67
N ALA A 132 1.46 -3.31 -16.14
CA ALA A 132 0.98 -4.63 -15.74
C ALA A 132 1.47 -5.07 -14.36
N GLU A 133 2.53 -4.46 -13.86
CA GLU A 133 3.16 -4.77 -12.56
C GLU A 133 2.62 -3.87 -11.44
N VAL A 134 1.94 -2.78 -11.80
CA VAL A 134 1.41 -1.81 -10.83
C VAL A 134 0.25 -2.42 -10.05
N GLN A 135 0.33 -2.37 -8.74
CA GLN A 135 -0.78 -2.71 -7.87
C GLN A 135 -1.88 -1.67 -8.02
N LYS A 136 -3.08 -2.14 -8.33
CA LYS A 136 -4.26 -1.29 -8.43
C LYS A 136 -5.01 -1.36 -7.10
N GLY A 137 -4.70 -0.45 -6.19
CA GLY A 137 -5.40 -0.32 -4.92
C GLY A 137 -6.89 -0.05 -5.13
N ASN A 138 -7.72 -0.62 -4.26
CA ASN A 138 -9.16 -0.39 -4.22
C ASN A 138 -9.57 -0.20 -2.76
N ALA A 139 -9.49 1.03 -2.28
CA ALA A 139 -9.77 1.35 -0.89
C ALA A 139 -11.20 0.98 -0.43
N PRO A 140 -12.27 1.15 -1.24
CA PRO A 140 -13.60 0.65 -0.89
C PRO A 140 -13.66 -0.87 -0.69
N GLU A 141 -12.96 -1.66 -1.51
CA GLU A 141 -12.88 -3.11 -1.31
C GLU A 141 -12.05 -3.47 -0.07
N GLU A 142 -10.95 -2.78 0.18
CA GLU A 142 -10.17 -2.94 1.41
C GLU A 142 -11.01 -2.64 2.65
N ARG A 143 -11.90 -1.64 2.58
CA ARG A 143 -12.88 -1.36 3.65
C ARG A 143 -13.84 -2.51 3.89
N LYS A 144 -14.33 -3.15 2.83
CA LYS A 144 -15.20 -4.32 2.96
C LYS A 144 -14.47 -5.49 3.63
N LEU A 145 -13.24 -5.77 3.20
CA LEU A 145 -12.40 -6.81 3.79
C LEU A 145 -12.08 -6.53 5.27
N GLN A 146 -11.77 -5.28 5.61
CA GLN A 146 -11.56 -4.87 7.00
C GLN A 146 -12.78 -5.15 7.88
N ARG A 147 -13.97 -4.93 7.34
CA ARG A 147 -15.23 -5.25 8.05
C ARG A 147 -15.49 -6.75 8.12
N LEU A 148 -15.21 -7.47 7.04
CA LEU A 148 -15.36 -8.93 7.00
C LEU A 148 -14.49 -9.61 8.05
N PHE A 149 -13.22 -9.22 8.16
CA PHE A 149 -12.27 -9.81 9.10
C PHE A 149 -12.51 -9.44 10.57
N ARG A 150 -13.42 -8.53 10.84
CA ARG A 150 -13.96 -8.31 12.18
C ARG A 150 -14.91 -9.42 12.66
N ASN A 151 -15.45 -10.18 11.72
CA ASN A 151 -16.29 -11.31 12.07
C ASN A 151 -15.41 -12.47 12.56
N PRO A 152 -15.50 -12.87 13.83
CA PRO A 152 -14.65 -13.92 14.40
C PRO A 152 -14.84 -15.27 13.72
N THR A 153 -16.06 -15.59 13.27
CA THR A 153 -16.35 -16.82 12.55
C THR A 153 -15.53 -16.89 11.26
N VAL A 154 -15.52 -15.81 10.47
CA VAL A 154 -14.76 -15.74 9.22
C VAL A 154 -13.26 -15.81 9.51
N SER A 155 -12.77 -15.00 10.46
CA SER A 155 -11.34 -14.95 10.78
C SER A 155 -10.81 -16.31 11.25
N ARG A 156 -11.58 -17.07 12.02
CA ARG A 156 -11.20 -18.39 12.51
C ARG A 156 -11.24 -19.49 11.44
N MET A 157 -11.95 -19.30 10.34
CA MET A 157 -11.96 -20.23 9.22
C MET A 157 -10.69 -20.13 8.37
N ILE A 158 -9.99 -19.01 8.42
CA ILE A 158 -8.81 -18.74 7.59
C ILE A 158 -7.56 -19.27 8.29
N LYS A 159 -6.97 -20.32 7.76
CA LYS A 159 -5.70 -20.88 8.26
C LYS A 159 -4.54 -19.91 8.03
N ARG A 160 -4.43 -19.37 6.82
CA ARG A 160 -3.40 -18.44 6.42
C ARG A 160 -3.98 -17.39 5.48
N CYS A 161 -3.48 -16.19 5.57
CA CYS A 161 -3.85 -15.08 4.69
C CYS A 161 -2.60 -14.25 4.42
N ASN A 162 -2.42 -13.85 3.18
CA ASN A 162 -1.35 -12.95 2.78
C ASN A 162 -1.92 -11.86 1.88
N ASP A 163 -1.27 -10.69 1.82
CA ASP A 163 -1.67 -9.69 0.85
C ASP A 163 -1.18 -10.09 -0.55
N PHE A 164 -1.92 -9.69 -1.57
CA PHE A 164 -1.51 -9.88 -2.96
C PHE A 164 -0.77 -8.61 -3.41
N GLY A 165 0.47 -8.48 -2.99
CA GLY A 165 1.32 -7.34 -3.23
C GLY A 165 2.53 -7.66 -4.10
N ALA A 166 3.67 -7.09 -3.75
CA ALA A 166 4.94 -7.39 -4.40
C ALA A 166 5.27 -8.88 -4.30
N GLY A 167 5.76 -9.46 -5.39
CA GLY A 167 6.00 -10.89 -5.52
C GLY A 167 4.82 -11.68 -6.11
N GLY A 168 3.64 -11.05 -6.24
CA GLY A 168 2.47 -11.64 -6.89
C GLY A 168 2.05 -12.97 -6.29
N VAL A 169 1.68 -13.92 -7.17
CA VAL A 169 1.23 -15.26 -6.79
C VAL A 169 2.29 -16.02 -6.00
N SER A 170 3.57 -15.84 -6.33
CA SER A 170 4.68 -16.56 -5.68
C SER A 170 4.76 -16.26 -4.18
N VAL A 171 4.57 -15.00 -3.80
CA VAL A 171 4.54 -14.59 -2.39
C VAL A 171 3.18 -14.84 -1.77
N ALA A 172 2.10 -14.45 -2.43
CA ALA A 172 0.76 -14.53 -1.85
C ALA A 172 0.32 -15.97 -1.53
N ILE A 173 0.78 -16.95 -2.32
CA ILE A 173 0.41 -18.36 -2.18
C ILE A 173 1.61 -19.23 -1.77
N GLY A 174 2.82 -18.90 -2.25
CA GLY A 174 4.01 -19.72 -2.06
C GLY A 174 4.66 -19.60 -0.69
N GLU A 175 4.50 -18.48 0.00
CA GLU A 175 4.97 -18.27 1.37
C GLU A 175 3.88 -18.60 2.40
#